data_35f2f8f9dae05f9a3b6395a25f979f87
#
_entry.id   35f2f8f9dae05f9a3b6395a25f979f87
#
_cell.length_a   1.000
_cell.length_b   1.000
_cell.length_c   1.000
_cell.angle_alpha   90.00
_cell.angle_beta   90.00
_cell.angle_gamma   90.00
#
_symmetry.space_group_name_H-M   'P 1'
#
loop_
_entity.id
_entity.type
_entity.pdbx_description
1 polymer ?
#
loop_
_entity_poly.entity_id
_entity_poly.type
_entity_poly.pdbx_seq_one_letter_code
_entity_poly.pdbx_strand_id
1 'polypeptide(L)'
;MFNRIRLDLMIKRYFILSFAILIFYSCALNSSFSDNEDESTLSNGQEDSSMNMLESILEDKTFIIDSYPIPGKVKISKGESKTQRPKQLFSAAAKNEIRLHKLGEVRWVYMGIEPSSIWPRVIGYIETNNDLELAKADASLGIISSESFKFNGQDTKIEFKIEPGLQQSSSEIFVSHLVNRNGSWEIIPNINSNLEVVVNELYDYLSSSSPTSGTSLLALNLNTSNKTEVLVNDSGLKEIKLKVNFARAWASTRRSLLLAGFNIIDEDRNSGKFYLEYNFRRSVFSRTPSLSKVEILVSEKNKDECIISTDLGIENLDVSEEIISQINQALS
;
A
#
# COMPACT_ATOMS: atom_id res chain seq x y z
N MET A 1 -42.86 26.36 -36.23
CA MET A 1 -41.93 25.36 -35.71
C MET A 1 -40.50 25.52 -36.26
N PHE A 2 -40.26 26.18 -37.35
CA PHE A 2 -38.94 26.34 -38.00
C PHE A 2 -38.03 27.44 -37.38
N ASN A 3 -38.54 28.38 -36.63
CA ASN A 3 -37.73 29.50 -36.08
C ASN A 3 -37.03 29.15 -34.76
N ARG A 4 -37.46 28.17 -34.01
CA ARG A 4 -36.77 27.75 -32.76
C ARG A 4 -35.49 26.96 -33.01
N ILE A 5 -35.46 26.13 -34.06
CA ILE A 5 -34.30 25.30 -34.42
C ILE A 5 -33.12 26.19 -34.92
N ARG A 6 -33.40 27.29 -35.60
CA ARG A 6 -32.35 28.23 -36.07
C ARG A 6 -31.71 29.04 -34.95
N LEU A 7 -32.45 29.33 -33.89
CA LEU A 7 -31.92 30.08 -32.74
C LEU A 7 -30.98 29.24 -31.89
N ASP A 8 -31.31 27.98 -31.68
CA ASP A 8 -30.46 27.03 -30.93
C ASP A 8 -29.13 26.71 -31.64
N LEU A 9 -29.13 26.66 -32.96
CA LEU A 9 -27.91 26.46 -33.75
C LEU A 9 -27.00 27.68 -33.73
N MET A 10 -27.55 28.87 -33.68
CA MET A 10 -26.78 30.13 -33.58
C MET A 10 -26.14 30.26 -32.19
N ILE A 11 -26.87 29.95 -31.12
CA ILE A 11 -26.36 30.05 -29.73
C ILE A 11 -25.23 29.04 -29.53
N LYS A 12 -25.34 27.80 -30.02
CA LYS A 12 -24.27 26.81 -29.96
C LYS A 12 -23.00 27.23 -30.72
N ARG A 13 -23.15 27.90 -31.88
CA ARG A 13 -21.98 28.40 -32.63
C ARG A 13 -21.25 29.53 -31.92
N TYR A 14 -21.96 30.42 -31.26
CA TYR A 14 -21.33 31.50 -30.48
C TYR A 14 -20.65 30.98 -29.22
N PHE A 15 -21.20 29.95 -28.60
CA PHE A 15 -20.56 29.32 -27.41
C PHE A 15 -19.25 28.60 -27.75
N ILE A 16 -19.19 27.93 -28.92
CA ILE A 16 -17.97 27.28 -29.40
C ILE A 16 -16.90 28.28 -29.80
N LEU A 17 -17.27 29.42 -30.43
CA LEU A 17 -16.32 30.46 -30.77
C LEU A 17 -15.78 31.22 -29.55
N SER A 18 -16.60 31.45 -28.52
CA SER A 18 -16.18 32.05 -27.26
C SER A 18 -15.19 31.19 -26.49
N PHE A 19 -15.36 29.85 -26.51
CA PHE A 19 -14.48 28.91 -25.85
C PHE A 19 -13.11 28.78 -26.56
N ALA A 20 -13.09 28.89 -27.91
CA ALA A 20 -11.85 28.88 -28.68
C ALA A 20 -10.96 30.13 -28.44
N ILE A 21 -11.56 31.28 -28.19
CA ILE A 21 -10.82 32.54 -27.91
C ILE A 21 -10.17 32.50 -26.52
N LEU A 22 -10.78 31.82 -25.52
CA LEU A 22 -10.22 31.66 -24.18
C LEU A 22 -8.98 30.74 -24.14
N ILE A 23 -8.86 29.77 -25.05
CA ILE A 23 -7.71 28.88 -25.15
C ILE A 23 -6.47 29.58 -25.72
N PHE A 24 -6.66 30.57 -26.62
CA PHE A 24 -5.54 31.34 -27.20
C PHE A 24 -4.96 32.43 -26.29
N TYR A 25 -5.67 32.85 -25.25
CA TYR A 25 -5.16 33.87 -24.31
C TYR A 25 -4.27 33.26 -23.19
N SER A 26 -4.27 31.95 -23.01
CA SER A 26 -3.49 31.30 -21.97
C SER A 26 -2.05 30.96 -22.39
N CYS A 27 -1.68 31.11 -23.67
CA CYS A 27 -0.34 30.79 -24.17
C CYS A 27 0.60 32.00 -24.35
N ALA A 28 0.20 33.20 -24.02
CA ALA A 28 0.98 34.44 -24.30
C ALA A 28 1.70 35.06 -23.09
N LEU A 29 1.77 34.35 -21.95
CA LEU A 29 2.39 34.89 -20.71
C LEU A 29 3.56 34.06 -20.18
N ASN A 30 4.31 33.36 -21.06
CA ASN A 30 5.50 32.66 -20.60
C ASN A 30 6.65 32.76 -21.62
N SER A 31 7.14 33.99 -21.86
CA SER A 31 8.43 34.22 -22.53
C SER A 31 9.01 35.55 -22.11
N SER A 32 9.69 35.57 -20.99
CA SER A 32 10.84 36.46 -20.75
C SER A 32 11.47 36.14 -19.41
N PHE A 33 12.44 35.25 -19.39
CA PHE A 33 13.52 35.33 -18.42
C PHE A 33 14.82 35.09 -19.16
N SER A 34 15.58 36.15 -19.30
CA SER A 34 16.87 36.24 -19.94
C SER A 34 17.95 35.65 -19.04
N ASP A 35 18.88 34.99 -19.70
CA ASP A 35 20.20 34.61 -19.18
C ASP A 35 20.94 35.81 -18.58
N ASN A 36 21.49 35.62 -17.38
CA ASN A 36 22.70 36.26 -16.94
C ASN A 36 23.49 35.23 -16.11
N GLU A 37 24.55 34.76 -16.72
CA GLU A 37 25.69 34.17 -16.03
C GLU A 37 26.33 35.23 -15.16
N ASP A 38 26.48 34.92 -13.86
CA ASP A 38 27.58 35.46 -13.05
C ASP A 38 27.96 34.43 -11.97
N GLU A 39 29.18 34.00 -12.12
CA GLU A 39 29.98 33.16 -11.26
C GLU A 39 30.32 33.90 -9.97
N SER A 40 29.94 33.41 -8.78
CA SER A 40 30.82 33.49 -7.61
C SER A 40 30.28 32.76 -6.36
N THR A 41 31.08 31.84 -5.90
CA THR A 41 31.41 31.50 -4.52
C THR A 41 30.34 31.00 -3.56
N LEU A 42 30.47 29.69 -3.27
CA LEU A 42 30.39 29.01 -1.95
C LEU A 42 29.68 29.76 -0.82
N SER A 43 28.58 29.21 -0.39
CA SER A 43 28.38 28.97 1.06
C SER A 43 27.56 27.69 1.27
N ASN A 44 28.22 26.63 1.69
CA ASN A 44 27.68 25.50 2.42
C ASN A 44 26.95 26.03 3.65
N GLY A 45 25.70 25.70 3.85
CA GLY A 45 25.08 25.97 5.14
C GLY A 45 23.58 26.00 5.24
N GLN A 46 22.81 25.22 4.44
CA GLN A 46 21.36 25.21 4.65
C GLN A 46 20.63 23.88 4.41
N GLU A 47 21.34 22.79 4.11
CA GLU A 47 20.71 21.45 3.97
C GLU A 47 20.76 20.63 5.27
N ASP A 48 21.53 21.06 6.26
CA ASP A 48 21.73 20.29 7.50
C ASP A 48 20.69 20.57 8.60
N SER A 49 19.96 21.68 8.50
CA SER A 49 18.98 22.04 9.54
C SER A 49 17.64 21.32 9.43
N SER A 50 17.22 20.89 8.23
CA SER A 50 15.94 20.20 8.06
C SER A 50 16.05 18.70 8.35
N MET A 51 17.20 18.09 8.10
CA MET A 51 17.45 16.69 8.48
C MET A 51 17.63 16.52 9.98
N ASN A 52 18.35 17.45 10.63
CA ASN A 52 18.52 17.44 12.08
C ASN A 52 17.21 17.73 12.84
N MET A 53 16.30 18.51 12.25
CA MET A 53 14.98 18.77 12.84
C MET A 53 14.05 17.55 12.75
N LEU A 54 14.15 16.75 11.69
CA LEU A 54 13.41 15.48 11.56
C LEU A 54 13.98 14.39 12.49
N GLU A 55 15.29 14.32 12.68
CA GLU A 55 15.89 13.40 13.63
C GLU A 55 15.56 13.75 15.09
N SER A 56 15.57 15.04 15.45
CA SER A 56 15.19 15.49 16.81
C SER A 56 13.71 15.25 17.14
N ILE A 57 12.82 15.27 16.12
CA ILE A 57 11.39 14.95 16.31
C ILE A 57 11.16 13.44 16.46
N LEU A 58 12.06 12.61 15.91
CA LEU A 58 11.99 11.15 16.02
C LEU A 58 12.64 10.60 17.30
N GLU A 59 13.57 11.33 17.91
CA GLU A 59 14.24 10.89 19.14
C GLU A 59 13.43 11.16 20.42
N ASP A 60 12.47 12.11 20.40
CA ASP A 60 11.78 12.55 21.62
C ASP A 60 10.39 11.92 21.85
N LYS A 61 10.03 10.87 21.11
CA LYS A 61 8.81 10.07 21.34
C LYS A 61 9.13 8.60 21.57
N THR A 62 9.96 8.29 22.53
CA THR A 62 9.92 7.00 23.19
C THR A 62 8.67 6.95 24.05
N PHE A 63 7.59 6.36 23.52
CA PHE A 63 6.45 5.97 24.35
C PHE A 63 6.90 4.87 25.29
N ILE A 64 7.22 5.23 26.52
CA ILE A 64 7.33 4.29 27.62
C ILE A 64 5.89 3.88 27.93
N ILE A 65 5.49 2.70 27.49
CA ILE A 65 4.26 2.07 27.94
C ILE A 65 4.58 1.49 29.32
N ASP A 66 4.35 2.30 30.34
CA ASP A 66 4.33 1.83 31.71
C ASP A 66 3.06 0.99 31.93
N SER A 67 3.28 -0.26 32.30
CA SER A 67 2.31 -1.20 32.85
C SER A 67 1.22 -1.74 31.94
N TYR A 68 1.54 -2.79 31.18
CA TYR A 68 0.58 -3.89 30.96
C TYR A 68 0.70 -4.88 32.12
N PRO A 69 -0.41 -5.28 32.76
CA PRO A 69 -0.36 -6.36 33.75
C PRO A 69 -0.17 -7.68 33.02
N ILE A 70 1.05 -8.19 33.04
CA ILE A 70 1.37 -9.55 32.58
C ILE A 70 1.02 -10.52 33.70
N PRO A 71 0.07 -11.45 33.55
CA PRO A 71 -0.14 -12.50 34.53
C PRO A 71 0.99 -13.52 34.42
N GLY A 72 1.79 -13.62 35.47
CA GLY A 72 2.73 -14.72 35.69
C GLY A 72 4.16 -14.44 35.25
N LYS A 73 5.03 -14.53 36.25
CA LYS A 73 6.47 -14.32 36.24
C LYS A 73 7.16 -14.97 35.03
N VAL A 74 7.49 -14.18 34.03
CA VAL A 74 8.51 -14.55 33.04
C VAL A 74 9.82 -13.88 33.48
N LYS A 75 10.84 -14.67 33.79
CA LYS A 75 12.21 -14.17 33.99
C LYS A 75 12.73 -13.69 32.63
N ILE A 76 12.70 -12.39 32.40
CA ILE A 76 13.35 -11.79 31.24
C ILE A 76 14.85 -11.78 31.55
N SER A 77 15.60 -12.65 30.88
CA SER A 77 17.06 -12.54 30.86
C SER A 77 17.38 -11.25 30.09
N LYS A 78 18.20 -10.37 30.71
CA LYS A 78 18.75 -9.19 30.06
C LYS A 78 19.71 -9.61 28.94
N GLY A 79 19.17 -9.90 27.79
CA GLY A 79 19.88 -9.94 26.53
C GLY A 79 19.41 -8.72 25.75
N GLU A 80 20.34 -7.87 25.33
CA GLU A 80 20.04 -6.77 24.41
C GLU A 80 19.50 -7.35 23.09
N SER A 81 18.18 -7.52 23.01
CA SER A 81 17.56 -7.77 21.71
C SER A 81 17.48 -6.43 21.00
N LYS A 82 18.45 -6.12 20.16
CA LYS A 82 18.31 -5.11 19.13
C LYS A 82 17.19 -5.59 18.21
N THR A 83 15.96 -5.24 18.53
CA THR A 83 14.86 -5.36 17.60
C THR A 83 15.18 -4.45 16.43
N GLN A 84 15.71 -5.01 15.35
CA GLN A 84 15.94 -4.26 14.13
C GLN A 84 14.59 -3.72 13.67
N ARG A 85 14.45 -2.39 13.65
CA ARG A 85 13.30 -1.76 13.00
C ARG A 85 13.23 -2.28 11.56
N PRO A 86 12.06 -2.64 11.05
CA PRO A 86 11.94 -3.02 9.64
C PRO A 86 12.48 -1.87 8.80
N LYS A 87 13.57 -2.11 8.06
CA LYS A 87 14.03 -1.16 7.06
C LYS A 87 12.99 -1.14 5.95
N GLN A 88 12.11 -0.16 5.97
CA GLN A 88 11.33 0.18 4.79
C GLN A 88 12.27 0.84 3.81
N LEU A 89 12.73 0.09 2.83
CA LEU A 89 13.38 0.66 1.66
C LEU A 89 12.28 1.27 0.78
N PHE A 90 12.05 2.55 0.93
CA PHE A 90 11.25 3.31 -0.02
C PHE A 90 12.10 3.60 -1.25
N SER A 91 11.80 2.91 -2.34
CA SER A 91 12.25 3.35 -3.65
C SER A 91 11.23 4.36 -4.17
N ALA A 92 11.59 5.64 -4.20
CA ALA A 92 10.76 6.73 -4.70
C ALA A 92 10.83 6.85 -6.24
N ALA A 93 10.76 5.75 -6.97
CA ALA A 93 10.70 5.76 -8.41
C ALA A 93 9.27 5.45 -8.89
N ALA A 94 8.60 6.47 -9.38
CA ALA A 94 7.30 6.40 -10.00
C ALA A 94 7.18 5.23 -11.00
N LYS A 95 6.14 4.42 -10.86
CA LYS A 95 5.61 3.34 -11.72
C LYS A 95 6.00 1.89 -11.44
N ASN A 96 7.09 1.58 -10.72
CA ASN A 96 7.37 0.19 -10.31
C ASN A 96 7.72 0.16 -8.83
N GLU A 97 6.82 0.64 -7.98
CA GLU A 97 7.05 0.61 -6.54
C GLU A 97 7.13 -0.86 -6.08
N ILE A 98 8.29 -1.23 -5.56
CA ILE A 98 8.52 -2.54 -4.96
C ILE A 98 8.78 -2.39 -3.47
N ARG A 99 8.16 -3.24 -2.65
CA ARG A 99 8.32 -3.23 -1.20
C ARG A 99 8.37 -4.65 -0.67
N LEU A 100 9.26 -4.88 0.28
CA LEU A 100 9.27 -6.12 1.06
C LEU A 100 8.45 -5.91 2.33
N HIS A 101 7.43 -6.73 2.51
CA HIS A 101 6.56 -6.72 3.68
C HIS A 101 6.79 -7.92 4.59
N LYS A 102 6.60 -7.67 5.90
CA LYS A 102 6.75 -8.66 6.95
C LYS A 102 5.65 -8.51 7.99
N LEU A 103 4.89 -9.55 8.22
CA LEU A 103 3.86 -9.59 9.25
C LEU A 103 3.96 -10.95 9.98
N GLY A 104 4.47 -10.94 11.21
CA GLY A 104 4.80 -12.18 11.90
C GLY A 104 5.78 -13.03 11.08
N GLU A 105 5.37 -14.25 10.73
CA GLU A 105 6.16 -15.18 9.93
C GLU A 105 5.91 -15.07 8.42
N VAL A 106 4.91 -14.33 8.02
CA VAL A 106 4.56 -14.16 6.61
C VAL A 106 5.47 -13.11 5.96
N ARG A 107 5.98 -13.45 4.78
CA ARG A 107 6.79 -12.58 3.94
C ARG A 107 6.16 -12.45 2.58
N TRP A 108 6.09 -11.23 2.05
CA TRP A 108 5.66 -11.02 0.67
C TRP A 108 6.33 -9.80 0.06
N VAL A 109 6.50 -9.85 -1.23
CA VAL A 109 6.96 -8.73 -2.04
C VAL A 109 5.73 -8.08 -2.66
N TYR A 110 5.56 -6.78 -2.42
CA TYR A 110 4.56 -5.95 -3.06
C TYR A 110 5.16 -5.30 -4.31
N MET A 111 4.37 -5.24 -5.38
CA MET A 111 4.70 -4.47 -6.58
C MET A 111 3.50 -3.68 -7.09
N GLY A 112 3.73 -2.41 -7.51
CA GLY A 112 2.71 -1.53 -8.11
C GLY A 112 2.41 -1.86 -9.57
N ILE A 113 2.34 -3.14 -9.93
CA ILE A 113 1.92 -3.64 -11.25
C ILE A 113 1.02 -4.86 -11.09
N GLU A 114 0.21 -5.15 -12.12
CA GLU A 114 -0.78 -6.22 -12.10
C GLU A 114 -0.16 -7.63 -12.00
N PRO A 115 -0.86 -8.60 -11.38
CA PRO A 115 -0.40 -9.99 -11.23
C PRO A 115 0.02 -10.65 -12.54
N SER A 116 -0.71 -10.43 -13.63
CA SER A 116 -0.38 -10.98 -14.94
C SER A 116 0.95 -10.50 -15.52
N SER A 117 1.42 -9.31 -15.09
CA SER A 117 2.71 -8.76 -15.46
C SER A 117 3.85 -9.21 -14.54
N ILE A 118 3.51 -9.60 -13.29
CA ILE A 118 4.46 -10.17 -12.33
C ILE A 118 4.72 -11.65 -12.62
N TRP A 119 3.71 -12.38 -13.08
CA TRP A 119 3.80 -13.81 -13.35
C TRP A 119 5.05 -14.24 -14.12
N PRO A 120 5.34 -13.70 -15.32
CA PRO A 120 6.54 -14.07 -16.08
C PRO A 120 7.84 -13.66 -15.38
N ARG A 121 7.82 -12.64 -14.53
CA ARG A 121 9.02 -12.20 -13.81
C ARG A 121 9.41 -13.15 -12.70
N VAL A 122 8.42 -13.70 -11.97
CA VAL A 122 8.68 -14.70 -10.92
C VAL A 122 9.17 -16.02 -11.56
N ILE A 123 8.62 -16.41 -12.71
CA ILE A 123 9.14 -17.56 -13.48
C ILE A 123 10.59 -17.30 -13.88
N GLY A 124 10.88 -16.13 -14.47
CA GLY A 124 12.24 -15.75 -14.86
C GLY A 124 13.23 -15.69 -13.70
N TYR A 125 12.78 -15.31 -12.50
CA TYR A 125 13.59 -15.39 -11.28
C TYR A 125 14.01 -16.84 -11.01
N ILE A 126 13.07 -17.79 -11.03
CA ILE A 126 13.36 -19.20 -10.75
C ILE A 126 14.26 -19.79 -11.83
N GLU A 127 14.02 -19.47 -13.11
CA GLU A 127 14.82 -19.95 -14.24
C GLU A 127 16.28 -19.42 -14.24
N THR A 128 16.49 -18.26 -13.64
CA THR A 128 17.84 -17.65 -13.52
C THR A 128 18.51 -17.92 -12.17
N ASN A 129 17.78 -18.47 -11.21
CA ASN A 129 18.31 -18.82 -9.91
C ASN A 129 19.07 -20.16 -10.01
N ASN A 130 20.25 -20.24 -9.38
CA ASN A 130 21.07 -21.46 -9.41
C ASN A 130 20.62 -22.55 -8.41
N ASP A 131 19.86 -22.16 -7.40
CA ASP A 131 19.46 -23.00 -6.27
C ASP A 131 18.01 -23.47 -6.36
N LEU A 132 17.24 -22.95 -7.33
CA LEU A 132 15.84 -23.27 -7.53
C LEU A 132 15.60 -23.72 -8.97
N GLU A 133 14.92 -24.85 -9.13
CA GLU A 133 14.42 -25.34 -10.42
C GLU A 133 12.89 -25.27 -10.45
N LEU A 134 12.30 -24.89 -11.58
CA LEU A 134 10.87 -24.77 -11.75
C LEU A 134 10.21 -26.16 -11.87
N ALA A 135 9.35 -26.53 -10.92
CA ALA A 135 8.57 -27.76 -10.99
C ALA A 135 7.19 -27.56 -11.61
N LYS A 136 6.47 -26.56 -11.14
CA LYS A 136 5.08 -26.31 -11.57
C LYS A 136 4.74 -24.83 -11.56
N ALA A 137 4.01 -24.40 -12.57
CA ALA A 137 3.41 -23.07 -12.64
C ALA A 137 1.92 -23.17 -12.98
N ASP A 138 1.05 -22.83 -12.02
CA ASP A 138 -0.41 -22.87 -12.15
C ASP A 138 -0.95 -21.43 -12.16
N ALA A 139 -1.11 -20.90 -13.35
CA ALA A 139 -1.57 -19.52 -13.54
C ALA A 139 -3.02 -19.31 -13.09
N SER A 140 -3.84 -20.35 -13.01
CA SER A 140 -5.23 -20.22 -12.56
C SER A 140 -5.33 -19.98 -11.06
N LEU A 141 -4.40 -20.54 -10.29
CA LEU A 141 -4.31 -20.38 -8.85
C LEU A 141 -3.29 -19.31 -8.41
N GLY A 142 -2.47 -18.82 -9.36
CA GLY A 142 -1.39 -17.89 -9.06
C GLY A 142 -0.22 -18.55 -8.33
N ILE A 143 -0.03 -19.87 -8.46
CA ILE A 143 0.95 -20.66 -7.71
C ILE A 143 2.09 -21.12 -8.61
N ILE A 144 3.33 -20.83 -8.19
CA ILE A 144 4.56 -21.32 -8.81
C ILE A 144 5.34 -22.07 -7.75
N SER A 145 5.75 -23.30 -8.03
CA SER A 145 6.51 -24.14 -7.08
C SER A 145 7.86 -24.54 -7.68
N SER A 146 8.89 -24.54 -6.83
CA SER A 146 10.17 -25.14 -7.17
C SER A 146 10.12 -26.66 -7.13
N GLU A 147 11.10 -27.31 -7.78
CA GLU A 147 11.44 -28.70 -7.48
C GLU A 147 11.81 -28.88 -6.01
N SER A 148 11.68 -30.12 -5.53
CA SER A 148 12.04 -30.44 -4.17
C SER A 148 13.55 -30.55 -3.99
N PHE A 149 14.05 -30.00 -2.89
CA PHE A 149 15.45 -30.07 -2.49
C PHE A 149 15.59 -30.45 -1.02
N LYS A 150 16.80 -30.88 -0.63
CA LYS A 150 17.06 -31.24 0.77
C LYS A 150 17.44 -30.01 1.59
N PHE A 151 16.66 -29.75 2.63
CA PHE A 151 16.97 -28.74 3.63
C PHE A 151 16.89 -29.37 5.03
N ASN A 152 17.98 -29.33 5.80
CA ASN A 152 18.11 -29.99 7.10
C ASN A 152 17.72 -31.48 7.07
N GLY A 153 18.04 -32.17 5.96
CA GLY A 153 17.76 -33.60 5.77
C GLY A 153 16.32 -33.93 5.37
N GLN A 154 15.45 -32.95 5.28
CA GLN A 154 14.05 -33.11 4.86
C GLN A 154 13.85 -32.70 3.42
N ASP A 155 12.87 -33.32 2.74
CA ASP A 155 12.45 -32.85 1.41
C ASP A 155 11.61 -31.60 1.57
N THR A 156 12.06 -30.53 0.94
CA THR A 156 11.41 -29.23 1.01
C THR A 156 11.27 -28.60 -0.38
N LYS A 157 10.41 -27.61 -0.51
CA LYS A 157 10.27 -26.79 -1.73
C LYS A 157 9.89 -25.37 -1.39
N ILE A 158 10.17 -24.45 -2.30
CA ILE A 158 9.68 -23.07 -2.22
C ILE A 158 8.42 -22.93 -3.09
N GLU A 159 7.44 -22.21 -2.56
CA GLU A 159 6.21 -21.88 -3.28
C GLU A 159 6.00 -20.38 -3.27
N PHE A 160 5.73 -19.82 -4.46
CA PHE A 160 5.39 -18.44 -4.69
C PHE A 160 3.91 -18.36 -5.03
N LYS A 161 3.14 -17.60 -4.25
CA LYS A 161 1.73 -17.34 -4.52
C LYS A 161 1.54 -15.88 -4.92
N ILE A 162 1.13 -15.67 -6.15
CA ILE A 162 0.89 -14.33 -6.72
C ILE A 162 -0.58 -14.02 -6.61
N GLU A 163 -0.88 -12.91 -5.93
CA GLU A 163 -2.25 -12.43 -5.72
C GLU A 163 -2.32 -10.93 -6.04
N PRO A 164 -3.53 -10.39 -6.35
CA PRO A 164 -3.74 -8.95 -6.36
C PRO A 164 -3.38 -8.33 -5.02
N GLY A 165 -2.80 -7.13 -5.06
CA GLY A 165 -2.54 -6.36 -3.87
C GLY A 165 -3.79 -5.69 -3.31
N LEU A 166 -3.64 -5.01 -2.18
CA LEU A 166 -4.70 -4.17 -1.62
C LEU A 166 -4.95 -2.93 -2.47
N GLN A 167 -3.90 -2.35 -3.03
CA GLN A 167 -4.00 -1.25 -3.98
C GLN A 167 -4.41 -1.76 -5.36
N GLN A 168 -5.25 -1.01 -6.03
CA GLN A 168 -5.67 -1.34 -7.40
C GLN A 168 -4.46 -1.44 -8.35
N SER A 169 -4.48 -2.40 -9.28
CA SER A 169 -3.41 -2.67 -10.25
C SER A 169 -2.06 -2.96 -9.61
N SER A 170 -2.05 -3.55 -8.42
CA SER A 170 -0.86 -4.00 -7.72
C SER A 170 -0.88 -5.51 -7.47
N SER A 171 0.27 -6.06 -7.14
CA SER A 171 0.48 -7.48 -6.86
C SER A 171 1.19 -7.71 -5.55
N GLU A 172 0.94 -8.87 -4.99
CA GLU A 172 1.63 -9.40 -3.82
C GLU A 172 2.12 -10.81 -4.12
N ILE A 173 3.39 -11.05 -3.85
CA ILE A 173 4.06 -12.33 -4.06
C ILE A 173 4.40 -12.88 -2.68
N PHE A 174 3.59 -13.80 -2.19
CA PHE A 174 3.85 -14.52 -0.94
C PHE A 174 4.84 -15.63 -1.22
N VAL A 175 5.86 -15.76 -0.37
CA VAL A 175 6.86 -16.83 -0.47
C VAL A 175 6.73 -17.74 0.74
N SER A 176 6.61 -19.04 0.49
CA SER A 176 6.46 -20.05 1.52
C SER A 176 7.50 -21.15 1.33
N HIS A 177 8.09 -21.61 2.43
CA HIS A 177 8.94 -22.79 2.45
C HIS A 177 8.12 -23.96 2.99
N LEU A 178 7.96 -25.00 2.18
CA LEU A 178 7.15 -26.18 2.51
C LEU A 178 8.05 -27.38 2.76
N VAL A 179 7.64 -28.24 3.70
CA VAL A 179 8.28 -29.52 4.00
C VAL A 179 7.33 -30.67 3.67
N ASN A 180 7.86 -31.72 3.07
CA ASN A 180 7.10 -32.96 2.84
C ASN A 180 7.04 -33.77 4.12
N ARG A 181 5.83 -33.96 4.66
CA ARG A 181 5.55 -34.86 5.78
C ARG A 181 4.62 -35.96 5.34
N ASN A 182 5.16 -37.15 5.19
CA ASN A 182 4.38 -38.34 4.80
C ASN A 182 3.57 -38.17 3.51
N GLY A 183 4.12 -37.46 2.54
CA GLY A 183 3.46 -37.20 1.24
C GLY A 183 2.56 -35.96 1.21
N SER A 184 2.42 -35.23 2.31
CA SER A 184 1.73 -33.94 2.38
C SER A 184 2.72 -32.81 2.53
N TRP A 185 2.48 -31.71 1.78
CA TRP A 185 3.29 -30.50 1.86
C TRP A 185 2.71 -29.56 2.89
N GLU A 186 3.50 -29.20 3.89
CA GLU A 186 3.13 -28.31 4.98
C GLU A 186 4.08 -27.12 5.02
N ILE A 187 3.55 -25.90 5.32
CA ILE A 187 4.38 -24.73 5.52
C ILE A 187 5.25 -24.93 6.75
N ILE A 188 6.55 -24.69 6.62
CA ILE A 188 7.45 -24.67 7.76
C ILE A 188 7.09 -23.46 8.61
N PRO A 189 6.56 -23.66 9.84
CA PRO A 189 6.34 -22.54 10.75
C PRO A 189 7.70 -22.01 11.20
N ASN A 190 7.86 -20.78 11.30
CA ASN A 190 9.09 -20.05 11.56
C ASN A 190 9.93 -19.78 10.31
N ILE A 191 10.34 -18.54 10.23
CA ILE A 191 11.21 -18.05 9.20
C ILE A 191 12.58 -18.73 9.40
N ASN A 192 12.99 -19.45 8.39
CA ASN A 192 14.32 -20.01 8.34
C ASN A 192 15.22 -19.16 7.44
N SER A 193 16.52 -19.33 7.59
CA SER A 193 17.52 -18.57 6.82
C SER A 193 17.34 -18.74 5.31
N ASN A 194 16.91 -19.91 4.84
CA ASN A 194 16.69 -20.17 3.43
C ASN A 194 15.53 -19.35 2.85
N LEU A 195 14.39 -19.27 3.56
CA LEU A 195 13.27 -18.44 3.14
C LEU A 195 13.64 -16.96 3.08
N GLU A 196 14.40 -16.44 4.04
CA GLU A 196 14.86 -15.05 4.02
C GLU A 196 15.81 -14.77 2.86
N VAL A 197 16.69 -15.68 2.52
CA VAL A 197 17.58 -15.55 1.34
C VAL A 197 16.73 -15.48 0.07
N VAL A 198 15.84 -16.45 -0.16
CA VAL A 198 14.99 -16.51 -1.36
C VAL A 198 14.14 -15.23 -1.51
N VAL A 199 13.56 -14.73 -0.41
CA VAL A 199 12.73 -13.52 -0.44
C VAL A 199 13.55 -12.28 -0.79
N ASN A 200 14.76 -12.14 -0.24
CA ASN A 200 15.65 -11.03 -0.54
C ASN A 200 16.18 -11.09 -1.99
N GLU A 201 16.56 -12.26 -2.47
CA GLU A 201 16.99 -12.47 -3.84
C GLU A 201 15.86 -12.17 -4.85
N LEU A 202 14.64 -12.64 -4.56
CA LEU A 202 13.46 -12.29 -5.37
C LEU A 202 13.24 -10.77 -5.39
N TYR A 203 13.34 -10.11 -4.24
CA TYR A 203 13.21 -8.65 -4.15
C TYR A 203 14.28 -7.94 -5.00
N ASP A 204 15.53 -8.35 -4.87
CA ASP A 204 16.65 -7.77 -5.63
C ASP A 204 16.50 -8.01 -7.14
N TYR A 205 16.11 -9.22 -7.54
CA TYR A 205 15.82 -9.55 -8.94
C TYR A 205 14.70 -8.69 -9.51
N LEU A 206 13.55 -8.58 -8.81
CA LEU A 206 12.43 -7.79 -9.26
C LEU A 206 12.71 -6.29 -9.27
N SER A 207 13.59 -5.81 -8.37
CA SER A 207 14.03 -4.42 -8.32
C SER A 207 14.96 -4.06 -9.49
N SER A 208 15.78 -5.01 -9.93
CA SER A 208 16.76 -4.83 -11.01
C SER A 208 16.20 -5.16 -12.38
N SER A 209 15.15 -6.00 -12.47
CA SER A 209 14.60 -6.42 -13.74
C SER A 209 13.90 -5.27 -14.48
N SER A 210 14.31 -5.08 -15.73
CA SER A 210 13.73 -4.07 -16.62
C SER A 210 12.21 -4.30 -16.81
N PRO A 211 11.39 -3.24 -16.98
CA PRO A 211 9.95 -3.37 -17.19
C PRO A 211 9.51 -4.08 -18.48
N THR A 212 10.45 -4.62 -19.25
CA THR A 212 10.24 -5.23 -20.58
C THR A 212 9.67 -6.65 -20.59
N SER A 213 9.47 -7.31 -19.45
CA SER A 213 8.74 -8.57 -19.42
C SER A 213 7.26 -8.33 -19.71
N GLY A 214 6.75 -8.97 -20.75
CA GLY A 214 5.35 -8.82 -21.19
C GLY A 214 4.34 -9.30 -20.13
N THR A 215 3.07 -9.05 -20.42
CA THR A 215 1.94 -9.57 -19.62
C THR A 215 1.64 -11.00 -20.02
N SER A 216 1.47 -11.89 -19.06
CA SER A 216 1.06 -13.27 -19.30
C SER A 216 -0.43 -13.37 -19.56
N LEU A 217 -0.82 -13.82 -20.73
CA LEU A 217 -2.24 -14.08 -21.06
C LEU A 217 -2.82 -15.21 -20.22
N LEU A 218 -2.01 -16.17 -19.77
CA LEU A 218 -2.43 -17.30 -18.94
C LEU A 218 -2.81 -16.84 -17.52
N ALA A 219 -2.21 -15.75 -17.03
CA ALA A 219 -2.40 -15.22 -15.69
C ALA A 219 -3.35 -14.01 -15.66
N LEU A 220 -4.05 -13.68 -16.73
CA LEU A 220 -4.99 -12.54 -16.77
C LEU A 220 -6.14 -12.66 -15.76
N ASN A 221 -6.55 -13.89 -15.44
CA ASN A 221 -7.58 -14.15 -14.44
C ASN A 221 -7.17 -13.67 -13.04
N LEU A 222 -5.88 -13.60 -12.73
CA LEU A 222 -5.39 -13.09 -11.45
C LEU A 222 -5.65 -11.59 -11.27
N ASN A 223 -5.81 -10.83 -12.35
CA ASN A 223 -6.10 -9.39 -12.27
C ASN A 223 -7.56 -9.12 -11.88
N THR A 224 -8.46 -10.11 -11.93
CA THR A 224 -9.91 -9.92 -11.73
C THR A 224 -10.34 -9.94 -10.27
N SER A 225 -9.52 -10.49 -9.38
CA SER A 225 -9.85 -10.60 -7.96
C SER A 225 -9.31 -9.40 -7.18
N ASN A 226 -10.20 -8.48 -6.78
CA ASN A 226 -9.84 -7.36 -5.92
C ASN A 226 -9.91 -7.76 -4.45
N LYS A 227 -8.87 -7.42 -3.68
CA LYS A 227 -8.87 -7.57 -2.21
C LYS A 227 -9.58 -6.42 -1.50
N THR A 228 -9.78 -5.31 -2.17
CA THR A 228 -10.41 -4.11 -1.65
C THR A 228 -11.66 -3.80 -2.46
N GLU A 229 -12.76 -3.53 -1.77
CA GLU A 229 -14.05 -3.19 -2.36
C GLU A 229 -14.68 -2.06 -1.54
N VAL A 230 -15.17 -1.01 -2.20
CA VAL A 230 -15.93 0.06 -1.53
C VAL A 230 -17.41 -0.30 -1.62
N LEU A 231 -18.05 -0.42 -0.48
CA LEU A 231 -19.46 -0.74 -0.32
C LEU A 231 -20.21 0.46 0.25
N VAL A 232 -21.53 0.44 0.11
CA VAL A 232 -22.44 1.35 0.81
C VAL A 232 -23.25 0.51 1.80
N ASN A 233 -23.23 0.88 3.08
CA ASN A 233 -23.98 0.18 4.11
C ASN A 233 -25.47 0.57 4.11
N ASP A 234 -26.25 -0.08 4.94
CA ASP A 234 -27.71 0.16 5.05
C ASP A 234 -28.07 1.59 5.45
N SER A 235 -27.14 2.32 6.04
CA SER A 235 -27.27 3.73 6.42
C SER A 235 -26.85 4.69 5.30
N GLY A 236 -26.42 4.20 4.14
CA GLY A 236 -25.95 5.01 3.02
C GLY A 236 -24.51 5.49 3.14
N LEU A 237 -23.75 5.08 4.17
CA LEU A 237 -22.35 5.44 4.38
C LEU A 237 -21.45 4.49 3.59
N LYS A 238 -20.35 5.04 3.03
CA LYS A 238 -19.33 4.22 2.38
C LYS A 238 -18.45 3.52 3.41
N GLU A 239 -18.10 2.28 3.09
CA GLU A 239 -17.20 1.43 3.87
C GLU A 239 -16.21 0.74 2.93
N ILE A 240 -15.04 0.36 3.45
CA ILE A 240 -14.07 -0.42 2.69
C ILE A 240 -14.08 -1.85 3.22
N LYS A 241 -14.39 -2.78 2.34
CA LYS A 241 -14.25 -4.21 2.58
C LYS A 241 -12.86 -4.66 2.16
N LEU A 242 -12.14 -5.29 3.08
CA LEU A 242 -10.82 -5.87 2.85
C LEU A 242 -10.90 -7.39 2.97
N LYS A 243 -10.47 -8.12 1.94
CA LYS A 243 -10.38 -9.59 1.95
C LYS A 243 -9.03 -10.03 2.52
N VAL A 244 -8.80 -9.70 3.78
CA VAL A 244 -7.60 -10.06 4.54
C VAL A 244 -7.96 -10.23 6.03
N ASN A 245 -7.10 -10.94 6.79
CA ASN A 245 -7.29 -11.08 8.22
C ASN A 245 -7.12 -9.75 8.97
N PHE A 246 -7.63 -9.71 10.22
CA PHE A 246 -7.63 -8.50 11.05
C PHE A 246 -6.22 -7.90 11.25
N ALA A 247 -5.21 -8.71 11.51
CA ALA A 247 -3.86 -8.20 11.75
C ALA A 247 -3.32 -7.40 10.56
N ARG A 248 -3.61 -7.88 9.35
CA ARG A 248 -3.24 -7.21 8.10
C ARG A 248 -4.12 -6.01 7.82
N ALA A 249 -5.43 -6.12 7.99
CA ALA A 249 -6.37 -5.01 7.84
C ALA A 249 -5.98 -3.84 8.76
N TRP A 250 -5.70 -4.14 10.03
CA TRP A 250 -5.23 -3.16 11.02
C TRP A 250 -3.95 -2.45 10.57
N ALA A 251 -2.91 -3.21 10.21
CA ALA A 251 -1.62 -2.65 9.78
C ALA A 251 -1.74 -1.80 8.51
N SER A 252 -2.54 -2.25 7.54
CA SER A 252 -2.78 -1.53 6.28
C SER A 252 -3.60 -0.27 6.49
N THR A 253 -4.64 -0.31 7.35
CA THR A 253 -5.44 0.87 7.71
C THR A 253 -4.58 1.93 8.41
N ARG A 254 -3.79 1.53 9.41
CA ARG A 254 -2.87 2.45 10.09
C ARG A 254 -1.94 3.15 9.11
N ARG A 255 -1.37 2.37 8.21
CA ARG A 255 -0.46 2.90 7.18
C ARG A 255 -1.17 3.86 6.23
N SER A 256 -2.36 3.50 5.74
CA SER A 256 -3.12 4.38 4.85
C SER A 256 -3.53 5.68 5.52
N LEU A 257 -3.89 5.66 6.79
CA LEU A 257 -4.17 6.87 7.56
C LEU A 257 -2.96 7.80 7.60
N LEU A 258 -1.77 7.26 7.88
CA LEU A 258 -0.53 8.05 7.89
C LEU A 258 -0.16 8.58 6.51
N LEU A 259 -0.29 7.76 5.45
CA LEU A 259 0.02 8.17 4.07
C LEU A 259 -0.97 9.21 3.56
N ALA A 260 -2.24 9.12 3.95
CA ALA A 260 -3.26 10.12 3.62
C ALA A 260 -3.11 11.42 4.44
N GLY A 261 -2.15 11.47 5.38
CA GLY A 261 -1.86 12.67 6.16
C GLY A 261 -2.79 12.90 7.36
N PHE A 262 -3.52 11.86 7.79
CA PHE A 262 -4.34 11.96 9.00
C PHE A 262 -3.48 11.97 10.26
N ASN A 263 -3.87 12.82 11.21
CA ASN A 263 -3.27 12.84 12.54
C ASN A 263 -3.97 11.80 13.44
N ILE A 264 -3.30 10.68 13.72
CA ILE A 264 -3.78 9.65 14.65
C ILE A 264 -3.46 10.10 16.06
N ILE A 265 -4.48 10.37 16.87
CA ILE A 265 -4.34 10.79 18.28
C ILE A 265 -4.09 9.57 19.16
N ASP A 266 -4.84 8.48 18.89
CA ASP A 266 -4.81 7.26 19.68
C ASP A 266 -5.25 6.06 18.84
N GLU A 267 -4.85 4.85 19.26
CA GLU A 267 -5.21 3.60 18.61
C GLU A 267 -5.50 2.50 19.64
N ASP A 268 -6.66 1.88 19.52
CA ASP A 268 -7.03 0.70 20.32
C ASP A 268 -7.26 -0.50 19.42
N ARG A 269 -6.25 -1.35 19.35
CA ARG A 269 -6.29 -2.55 18.52
C ARG A 269 -7.32 -3.59 19.00
N ASN A 270 -7.63 -3.63 20.30
CA ASN A 270 -8.54 -4.62 20.84
C ASN A 270 -9.98 -4.31 20.43
N SER A 271 -10.34 -3.04 20.40
CA SER A 271 -11.65 -2.57 19.91
C SER A 271 -11.64 -2.30 18.39
N GLY A 272 -10.48 -2.38 17.73
CA GLY A 272 -10.34 -2.11 16.30
C GLY A 272 -10.48 -0.63 15.93
N LYS A 273 -10.14 0.31 16.81
CA LYS A 273 -10.40 1.73 16.63
C LYS A 273 -9.13 2.55 16.48
N PHE A 274 -9.15 3.46 15.48
CA PHE A 274 -8.22 4.58 15.40
C PHE A 274 -8.97 5.87 15.69
N TYR A 275 -8.38 6.74 16.48
CA TYR A 275 -8.91 8.05 16.83
C TYR A 275 -8.14 9.10 16.07
N LEU A 276 -8.83 9.83 15.19
CA LEU A 276 -8.26 10.86 14.35
C LEU A 276 -8.65 12.25 14.82
N GLU A 277 -7.74 13.20 14.66
CA GLU A 277 -8.06 14.61 14.73
C GLU A 277 -8.39 15.11 13.33
N TYR A 278 -9.62 15.59 13.13
CA TYR A 278 -10.10 16.04 11.84
C TYR A 278 -10.63 17.48 11.90
N ASN A 279 -10.22 18.29 10.92
CA ASN A 279 -10.67 19.67 10.79
C ASN A 279 -11.93 19.75 9.93
N PHE A 280 -13.09 19.88 10.58
CA PHE A 280 -14.33 20.14 9.86
C PHE A 280 -14.38 21.57 9.35
N ARG A 281 -14.31 21.78 8.05
CA ARG A 281 -14.65 23.06 7.43
C ARG A 281 -16.15 23.15 7.21
N ARG A 282 -16.90 23.54 8.22
CA ARG A 282 -18.37 23.63 8.15
C ARG A 282 -18.93 24.71 7.24
N SER A 283 -18.16 25.71 6.84
CA SER A 283 -18.62 26.80 5.97
C SER A 283 -17.45 27.62 5.46
N VAL A 284 -17.57 28.13 4.23
CA VAL A 284 -16.62 29.09 3.62
C VAL A 284 -16.51 30.37 4.47
N PHE A 285 -17.49 30.65 5.32
CA PHE A 285 -17.54 31.81 6.20
C PHE A 285 -17.07 31.55 7.64
N SER A 286 -16.83 30.29 8.01
CA SER A 286 -16.32 29.96 9.35
C SER A 286 -14.82 30.20 9.44
N ARG A 287 -14.41 31.23 10.18
CA ARG A 287 -13.00 31.58 10.39
C ARG A 287 -12.26 30.65 11.36
N THR A 288 -12.96 29.84 12.12
CA THR A 288 -12.36 28.90 13.07
C THR A 288 -12.66 27.47 12.64
N PRO A 289 -11.61 26.67 12.30
CA PRO A 289 -11.80 25.24 12.11
C PRO A 289 -12.23 24.63 13.44
N SER A 290 -13.32 23.86 13.44
CA SER A 290 -13.65 23.06 14.62
C SER A 290 -12.92 21.72 14.49
N LEU A 291 -11.92 21.51 15.32
CA LEU A 291 -11.28 20.22 15.51
C LEU A 291 -12.31 19.27 16.15
N SER A 292 -12.56 18.17 15.49
CA SER A 292 -13.42 17.11 16.01
C SER A 292 -12.68 15.79 15.96
N LYS A 293 -12.97 14.91 16.89
CA LYS A 293 -12.48 13.53 16.87
C LYS A 293 -13.34 12.71 15.93
N VAL A 294 -12.71 11.91 15.09
CA VAL A 294 -13.35 10.93 14.21
C VAL A 294 -12.79 9.57 14.55
N GLU A 295 -13.64 8.58 14.72
CA GLU A 295 -13.22 7.19 14.92
C GLU A 295 -13.27 6.44 13.58
N ILE A 296 -12.20 5.72 13.28
CA ILE A 296 -12.15 4.74 12.20
C ILE A 296 -12.19 3.36 12.83
N LEU A 297 -13.18 2.59 12.47
CA LEU A 297 -13.37 1.23 12.97
C LEU A 297 -12.89 0.22 11.95
N VAL A 298 -12.05 -0.71 12.37
CA VAL A 298 -11.68 -1.91 11.64
C VAL A 298 -12.34 -3.10 12.31
N SER A 299 -13.42 -3.60 11.74
CA SER A 299 -14.19 -4.72 12.28
C SER A 299 -13.93 -6.01 11.49
N GLU A 300 -13.70 -7.11 12.21
CA GLU A 300 -13.59 -8.44 11.61
C GLU A 300 -14.99 -8.97 11.30
N LYS A 301 -15.25 -9.31 10.03
CA LYS A 301 -16.48 -9.93 9.58
C LYS A 301 -16.38 -11.46 9.62
N ASN A 302 -15.23 -11.95 9.23
CA ASN A 302 -14.81 -13.34 9.36
C ASN A 302 -13.28 -13.40 9.37
N LYS A 303 -12.70 -14.59 9.47
CA LYS A 303 -11.24 -14.81 9.60
C LYS A 303 -10.40 -14.13 8.51
N ASP A 304 -10.95 -14.00 7.30
CA ASP A 304 -10.25 -13.50 6.12
C ASP A 304 -10.93 -12.26 5.50
N GLU A 305 -11.79 -11.58 6.27
CA GLU A 305 -12.53 -10.42 5.78
C GLU A 305 -12.76 -9.40 6.89
N CYS A 306 -12.39 -8.15 6.62
CA CYS A 306 -12.60 -7.01 7.52
C CYS A 306 -13.33 -5.87 6.81
N ILE A 307 -13.99 -5.02 7.61
CA ILE A 307 -14.63 -3.79 7.14
C ILE A 307 -13.96 -2.61 7.83
N ILE A 308 -13.64 -1.57 7.06
CA ILE A 308 -13.22 -0.27 7.57
C ILE A 308 -14.39 0.70 7.40
N SER A 309 -14.80 1.31 8.49
CA SER A 309 -15.89 2.29 8.53
C SER A 309 -15.54 3.51 9.40
N THR A 310 -16.34 4.57 9.31
CA THR A 310 -16.28 5.74 10.20
C THR A 310 -17.42 5.69 11.21
N ASP A 311 -17.25 6.35 12.35
CA ASP A 311 -18.32 6.57 13.35
C ASP A 311 -19.23 7.75 13.01
N LEU A 312 -18.99 8.40 11.86
CA LEU A 312 -19.75 9.56 11.42
C LEU A 312 -21.17 9.16 10.99
N GLY A 313 -22.15 9.93 11.46
CA GLY A 313 -23.54 9.76 11.03
C GLY A 313 -23.82 10.34 9.64
N ILE A 314 -25.05 10.11 9.17
CA ILE A 314 -25.54 10.57 7.84
C ILE A 314 -25.44 12.09 7.70
N GLU A 315 -25.52 12.83 8.80
CA GLU A 315 -25.36 14.30 8.81
C GLU A 315 -23.96 14.77 8.39
N ASN A 316 -22.96 13.88 8.37
CA ASN A 316 -21.58 14.14 7.94
C ASN A 316 -21.19 13.21 6.78
N LEU A 317 -22.12 12.86 5.92
CA LEU A 317 -21.91 11.92 4.81
C LEU A 317 -20.73 12.32 3.92
N ASP A 318 -20.67 13.59 3.51
CA ASP A 318 -19.59 14.11 2.65
C ASP A 318 -18.20 13.92 3.27
N VAL A 319 -18.08 14.15 4.58
CA VAL A 319 -16.83 13.98 5.33
C VAL A 319 -16.46 12.50 5.46
N SER A 320 -17.44 11.66 5.77
CA SER A 320 -17.24 10.21 5.83
C SER A 320 -16.76 9.66 4.50
N GLU A 321 -17.40 10.08 3.39
CA GLU A 321 -17.00 9.68 2.04
C GLU A 321 -15.60 10.15 1.67
N GLU A 322 -15.24 11.39 2.04
CA GLU A 322 -13.90 11.93 1.82
C GLU A 322 -12.85 11.10 2.56
N ILE A 323 -13.05 10.83 3.85
CA ILE A 323 -12.12 10.04 4.67
C ILE A 323 -11.96 8.63 4.11
N ILE A 324 -13.06 7.93 3.82
CA ILE A 324 -13.03 6.58 3.26
C ILE A 324 -12.34 6.56 1.90
N SER A 325 -12.57 7.58 1.05
CA SER A 325 -11.91 7.69 -0.25
C SER A 325 -10.40 7.87 -0.11
N GLN A 326 -9.95 8.74 0.80
CA GLN A 326 -8.53 8.97 1.06
C GLN A 326 -7.84 7.72 1.63
N ILE A 327 -8.50 7.01 2.57
CA ILE A 327 -8.00 5.73 3.09
C ILE A 327 -7.87 4.72 1.93
N ASN A 328 -8.90 4.57 1.10
CA ASN A 328 -8.90 3.62 -0.01
C ASN A 328 -7.79 3.89 -1.04
N GLN A 329 -7.52 5.16 -1.34
CA GLN A 329 -6.44 5.55 -2.25
C GLN A 329 -5.04 5.27 -1.68
N ALA A 330 -4.90 5.31 -0.37
CA ALA A 330 -3.64 5.09 0.33
C ALA A 330 -3.42 3.63 0.78
N LEU A 331 -4.43 2.75 0.62
CA LEU A 331 -4.31 1.33 0.96
C LEU A 331 -3.22 0.64 0.11
N SER A 332 -2.29 -0.02 0.77
CA SER A 332 -1.20 -0.73 0.10
C SER A 332 -0.60 -1.83 0.99
#